data_6982ea5ea88cf4a10ef05512ae1a559f
#
_entry.id   6982ea5ea88cf4a10ef05512ae1a559f
#
_cell.length_a   1.000
_cell.length_b   1.000
_cell.length_c   1.000
_cell.angle_alpha   90.00
_cell.angle_beta   90.00
_cell.angle_gamma   90.00
#
_symmetry.space_group_name_H-M   'P 1'
#
loop_
_entity.id
_entity.type
_entity.pdbx_description
1 polymer ?
#
loop_
_entity_poly.entity_id
_entity_poly.type
_entity_poly.pdbx_seq_one_letter_code
_entity_poly.pdbx_strand_id
1 'polypeptide(L)'
;MLMRPSGVRSSGSRPPSRPSRTWPGTVPVSQLPARQGVRLAVDVGSGRIGVARSDPGGVLASPLTVLRTGPGAQAGQARAELARLAAGGGAIEVIVGLPTSLSGREGTAAAGAREFAADLAGRLTPVPVRLLDERFTTTEAHGALRRGGKDARARRQVVDAAAAAILLQAALDTERATGRPAGQLVPPGRVSPGNGAST
;
A
#
# COMPACT_ATOMS: atom_id res chain seq x y z
N MET A 1 -19.91 -84.05 -31.73
CA MET A 1 -18.45 -83.98 -31.56
C MET A 1 -18.03 -82.58 -31.92
N LEU A 2 -18.07 -81.70 -30.94
CA LEU A 2 -17.81 -80.26 -31.14
C LEU A 2 -16.45 -79.89 -30.52
N MET A 3 -15.53 -79.48 -31.37
CA MET A 3 -14.23 -78.93 -30.96
C MET A 3 -14.40 -77.52 -30.47
N ARG A 4 -13.83 -77.19 -29.28
CA ARG A 4 -13.66 -75.86 -28.75
C ARG A 4 -12.32 -75.27 -29.24
N PRO A 5 -12.27 -74.04 -29.69
CA PRO A 5 -10.98 -73.39 -29.97
C PRO A 5 -10.35 -72.76 -28.67
N SER A 6 -9.04 -72.92 -28.56
CA SER A 6 -8.19 -72.51 -27.49
C SER A 6 -8.09 -70.97 -27.42
N GLY A 7 -8.24 -70.44 -26.22
CA GLY A 7 -8.12 -68.98 -25.96
C GLY A 7 -6.67 -68.50 -26.07
N VAL A 8 -6.50 -67.44 -26.84
CA VAL A 8 -5.28 -66.65 -26.93
C VAL A 8 -5.25 -65.67 -25.72
N ARG A 9 -4.27 -65.82 -24.84
CA ARG A 9 -3.99 -64.89 -23.77
C ARG A 9 -3.23 -63.73 -24.37
N SER A 10 -3.89 -62.53 -24.45
CA SER A 10 -3.23 -61.26 -24.77
C SER A 10 -2.44 -60.78 -23.55
N SER A 11 -1.13 -60.83 -23.67
CA SER A 11 -0.22 -60.17 -22.72
C SER A 11 -0.33 -58.64 -22.86
N GLY A 12 -1.15 -58.00 -21.97
CA GLY A 12 -1.25 -56.56 -21.89
C GLY A 12 0.04 -55.98 -21.31
N SER A 13 0.87 -55.42 -22.15
CA SER A 13 2.00 -54.61 -21.74
C SER A 13 1.53 -53.30 -21.11
N ARG A 14 1.78 -53.16 -19.83
CA ARG A 14 1.53 -51.93 -19.04
C ARG A 14 2.37 -50.79 -19.61
N PRO A 15 1.78 -49.62 -19.91
CA PRO A 15 2.58 -48.48 -20.39
C PRO A 15 3.57 -48.00 -19.30
N PRO A 16 4.74 -47.53 -19.69
CA PRO A 16 5.74 -47.06 -18.73
C PRO A 16 5.19 -45.86 -17.93
N SER A 17 5.34 -45.92 -16.61
CA SER A 17 4.98 -44.87 -15.69
C SER A 17 5.75 -43.59 -16.08
N ARG A 18 5.01 -42.50 -16.36
CA ARG A 18 5.57 -41.18 -16.61
C ARG A 18 6.44 -40.77 -15.40
N PRO A 19 7.66 -40.26 -15.63
CA PRO A 19 8.44 -39.72 -14.54
C PRO A 19 7.67 -38.57 -13.91
N SER A 20 7.50 -38.60 -12.59
CA SER A 20 6.95 -37.50 -11.81
C SER A 20 7.87 -36.30 -11.99
N ARG A 21 7.40 -35.27 -12.72
CA ARG A 21 8.07 -33.96 -12.76
C ARG A 21 7.98 -33.37 -11.36
N THR A 22 9.01 -33.57 -10.57
CA THR A 22 9.24 -32.76 -9.35
C THR A 22 9.56 -31.35 -9.82
N TRP A 23 8.60 -30.45 -9.69
CA TRP A 23 8.87 -29.03 -9.82
C TRP A 23 9.84 -28.64 -8.69
N PRO A 24 10.92 -27.89 -8.97
CA PRO A 24 11.77 -27.39 -7.92
C PRO A 24 10.90 -26.62 -6.94
N GLY A 25 11.07 -26.92 -5.64
CA GLY A 25 10.20 -26.50 -4.56
C GLY A 25 9.70 -25.08 -4.68
N THR A 26 8.39 -24.91 -4.53
CA THR A 26 7.77 -23.59 -4.39
C THR A 26 8.40 -22.91 -3.19
N VAL A 27 9.20 -21.88 -3.42
CA VAL A 27 9.76 -21.05 -2.34
C VAL A 27 8.57 -20.48 -1.57
N PRO A 28 8.49 -20.69 -0.25
CA PRO A 28 7.42 -20.12 0.55
C PRO A 28 7.37 -18.60 0.31
N VAL A 29 6.18 -18.02 0.15
CA VAL A 29 5.98 -16.58 -0.13
C VAL A 29 6.69 -15.71 0.93
N SER A 30 6.77 -16.20 2.17
CA SER A 30 7.51 -15.57 3.28
C SER A 30 9.03 -15.50 3.10
N GLN A 31 9.60 -16.21 2.11
CA GLN A 31 11.03 -16.20 1.80
C GLN A 31 11.35 -15.35 0.56
N LEU A 32 10.35 -14.76 -0.11
CA LEU A 32 10.61 -13.80 -1.16
C LEU A 32 11.18 -12.52 -0.53
N PRO A 33 12.30 -12.00 -1.06
CA PRO A 33 12.84 -10.75 -0.54
C PRO A 33 11.82 -9.64 -0.76
N ALA A 34 11.61 -8.81 0.27
CA ALA A 34 10.81 -7.60 0.13
C ALA A 34 11.37 -6.75 -1.03
N ARG A 35 10.49 -6.08 -1.76
CA ARG A 35 10.91 -5.19 -2.86
C ARG A 35 11.86 -4.14 -2.30
N GLN A 36 13.03 -3.99 -2.92
CA GLN A 36 13.99 -2.96 -2.55
C GLN A 36 13.53 -1.60 -3.07
N GLY A 37 13.66 -0.58 -2.25
CA GLY A 37 13.33 0.80 -2.57
C GLY A 37 12.57 1.50 -1.46
N VAL A 38 12.65 2.81 -1.45
CA VAL A 38 11.97 3.67 -0.49
C VAL A 38 10.46 3.67 -0.76
N ARG A 39 9.66 3.63 0.29
CA ARG A 39 8.21 3.85 0.22
C ARG A 39 7.84 5.06 1.05
N LEU A 40 6.84 5.79 0.62
CA LEU A 40 6.23 6.85 1.41
C LEU A 40 4.85 6.41 1.90
N ALA A 41 4.45 6.91 3.06
CA ALA A 41 3.06 6.87 3.47
C ALA A 41 2.54 8.27 3.80
N VAL A 42 1.24 8.44 3.60
CA VAL A 42 0.53 9.70 3.71
C VAL A 42 -0.74 9.47 4.53
N ASP A 43 -0.84 10.17 5.66
CA ASP A 43 -2.04 10.23 6.50
C ASP A 43 -2.72 11.60 6.26
N VAL A 44 -3.89 11.56 5.60
CA VAL A 44 -4.60 12.77 5.15
C VAL A 44 -5.58 13.24 6.21
N GLY A 45 -5.22 14.30 6.94
CA GLY A 45 -6.10 14.99 7.87
C GLY A 45 -6.81 16.20 7.23
N SER A 46 -7.77 16.80 7.96
CA SER A 46 -8.57 17.94 7.49
C SER A 46 -7.79 19.23 7.23
N GLY A 47 -6.61 19.39 7.79
CA GLY A 47 -5.80 20.61 7.63
C GLY A 47 -4.31 20.33 7.53
N ARG A 48 -3.92 19.07 7.65
CA ARG A 48 -2.53 18.63 7.61
C ARG A 48 -2.45 17.22 7.02
N ILE A 49 -1.29 16.94 6.47
CA ILE A 49 -0.93 15.65 5.89
C ILE A 49 0.34 15.18 6.59
N GLY A 50 0.24 14.11 7.35
CA GLY A 50 1.40 13.41 7.89
C GLY A 50 2.10 12.63 6.78
N VAL A 51 3.43 12.66 6.76
CA VAL A 51 4.26 11.94 5.79
C VAL A 51 5.31 11.12 6.52
N ALA A 52 5.45 9.87 6.14
CA ALA A 52 6.49 8.97 6.61
C ALA A 52 7.27 8.37 5.44
N ARG A 53 8.47 7.88 5.73
CA ARG A 53 9.39 7.27 4.77
C ARG A 53 9.94 5.96 5.32
N SER A 54 10.11 4.95 4.46
CA SER A 54 10.86 3.74 4.82
C SER A 54 12.35 3.90 4.53
N ASP A 55 13.15 3.03 5.13
CA ASP A 55 14.49 2.71 4.63
C ASP A 55 14.41 2.01 3.26
N PRO A 56 15.52 1.98 2.50
CA PRO A 56 15.54 1.31 1.19
C PRO A 56 15.28 -0.20 1.25
N GLY A 57 15.58 -0.84 2.38
CA GLY A 57 15.31 -2.27 2.61
C GLY A 57 13.84 -2.58 2.87
N GLY A 58 13.00 -1.56 3.10
CA GLY A 58 11.59 -1.73 3.44
C GLY A 58 11.37 -2.42 4.80
N VAL A 59 12.26 -2.15 5.76
CA VAL A 59 12.22 -2.77 7.11
C VAL A 59 11.60 -1.83 8.13
N LEU A 60 12.00 -0.57 8.11
CA LEU A 60 11.64 0.41 9.13
C LEU A 60 10.96 1.64 8.50
N ALA A 61 9.82 2.02 9.07
CA ALA A 61 9.15 3.28 8.76
C ALA A 61 9.52 4.37 9.77
N SER A 62 9.82 5.56 9.29
CA SER A 62 10.15 6.72 10.12
C SER A 62 9.30 7.94 9.74
N PRO A 63 8.85 8.75 10.71
CA PRO A 63 8.22 10.03 10.42
C PRO A 63 9.15 10.91 9.57
N LEU A 64 8.61 11.57 8.54
CA LEU A 64 9.41 12.44 7.66
C LEU A 64 9.05 13.92 7.87
N THR A 65 7.80 14.28 7.67
CA THR A 65 7.35 15.67 7.76
C THR A 65 5.83 15.77 7.90
N VAL A 66 5.34 16.99 8.14
CA VAL A 66 3.91 17.30 8.07
C VAL A 66 3.71 18.48 7.13
N LEU A 67 2.87 18.29 6.13
CA LEU A 67 2.51 19.32 5.17
C LEU A 67 1.19 19.97 5.59
N ARG A 68 1.07 21.28 5.41
CA ARG A 68 -0.20 21.97 5.56
C ARG A 68 -1.03 21.76 4.30
N THR A 69 -2.32 21.49 4.49
CA THR A 69 -3.29 21.43 3.42
C THR A 69 -4.52 22.25 3.77
N GLY A 70 -5.30 22.63 2.78
CA GLY A 70 -6.50 23.43 2.92
C GLY A 70 -7.19 23.56 1.57
N PRO A 71 -8.26 24.37 1.47
CA PRO A 71 -8.95 24.58 0.20
C PRO A 71 -8.09 25.30 -0.83
N GLY A 72 -8.39 25.09 -2.10
CA GLY A 72 -7.76 25.81 -3.22
C GLY A 72 -6.26 25.55 -3.39
N ALA A 73 -5.47 26.61 -3.49
CA ALA A 73 -4.04 26.55 -3.80
C ALA A 73 -3.21 25.74 -2.79
N GLN A 74 -3.59 25.75 -1.49
CA GLN A 74 -2.88 24.99 -0.48
C GLN A 74 -2.96 23.47 -0.71
N ALA A 75 -4.09 22.98 -1.19
CA ALA A 75 -4.22 21.58 -1.56
C ALA A 75 -3.28 21.19 -2.71
N GLY A 76 -3.17 22.07 -3.71
CA GLY A 76 -2.25 21.89 -4.84
C GLY A 76 -0.78 21.90 -4.41
N GLN A 77 -0.39 22.82 -3.53
CA GLN A 77 0.97 22.91 -2.99
C GLN A 77 1.36 21.65 -2.18
N ALA A 78 0.47 21.15 -1.33
CA ALA A 78 0.73 19.95 -0.57
C ALA A 78 0.98 18.73 -1.47
N ARG A 79 0.18 18.57 -2.53
CA ARG A 79 0.34 17.49 -3.52
C ARG A 79 1.62 17.63 -4.34
N ALA A 80 1.98 18.85 -4.74
CA ALA A 80 3.23 19.13 -5.44
C ALA A 80 4.44 18.79 -4.57
N GLU A 81 4.41 19.15 -3.30
CA GLU A 81 5.48 18.83 -2.35
C GLU A 81 5.59 17.31 -2.12
N LEU A 82 4.47 16.59 -2.03
CA LEU A 82 4.49 15.13 -1.96
C LEU A 82 5.12 14.51 -3.21
N ALA A 83 4.81 15.03 -4.39
CA ALA A 83 5.41 14.57 -5.63
C ALA A 83 6.93 14.83 -5.64
N ARG A 84 7.36 16.00 -5.15
CA ARG A 84 8.78 16.32 -5.00
C ARG A 84 9.49 15.39 -4.01
N LEU A 85 8.88 15.10 -2.87
CA LEU A 85 9.41 14.16 -1.86
C LEU A 85 9.52 12.74 -2.42
N ALA A 86 8.53 12.29 -3.18
CA ALA A 86 8.54 10.97 -3.81
C ALA A 86 9.66 10.86 -4.85
N ALA A 87 9.77 11.83 -5.74
CA ALA A 87 10.80 11.85 -6.78
C ALA A 87 12.19 11.99 -6.18
N GLY A 88 12.40 12.97 -5.28
CA GLY A 88 13.71 13.23 -4.65
C GLY A 88 14.17 12.10 -3.72
N GLY A 89 13.24 11.35 -3.16
CA GLY A 89 13.53 10.18 -2.33
C GLY A 89 13.66 8.87 -3.10
N GLY A 90 13.45 8.85 -4.41
CA GLY A 90 13.44 7.63 -5.22
C GLY A 90 12.36 6.65 -4.77
N ALA A 91 11.17 7.15 -4.44
CA ALA A 91 10.10 6.32 -3.94
C ALA A 91 9.60 5.35 -5.02
N ILE A 92 9.52 4.07 -4.68
CA ILE A 92 8.98 3.03 -5.56
C ILE A 92 7.46 2.87 -5.40
N GLU A 93 6.87 3.46 -4.35
CA GLU A 93 5.44 3.36 -4.03
C GLU A 93 5.05 4.43 -3.01
N VAL A 94 3.80 4.91 -3.09
CA VAL A 94 3.19 5.78 -2.09
C VAL A 94 1.91 5.12 -1.55
N ILE A 95 1.77 5.08 -0.23
CA ILE A 95 0.63 4.50 0.47
C ILE A 95 -0.18 5.63 1.11
N VAL A 96 -1.47 5.69 0.84
CA VAL A 96 -2.41 6.67 1.41
C VAL A 96 -3.34 5.97 2.38
N GLY A 97 -3.47 6.49 3.59
CA GLY A 97 -4.41 6.01 4.58
C GLY A 97 -5.86 6.19 4.12
N LEU A 98 -6.67 5.14 4.25
CA LEU A 98 -8.09 5.16 4.01
C LEU A 98 -8.83 5.06 5.35
N PRO A 99 -9.39 6.17 5.86
CA PRO A 99 -10.13 6.15 7.10
C PRO A 99 -11.45 5.41 6.89
N THR A 100 -11.61 4.27 7.55
CA THR A 100 -12.84 3.48 7.55
C THR A 100 -13.47 3.50 8.93
N SER A 101 -14.81 3.65 8.99
CA SER A 101 -15.53 3.56 10.26
C SER A 101 -15.49 2.13 10.79
N LEU A 102 -15.65 1.96 12.11
CA LEU A 102 -15.76 0.64 12.75
C LEU A 102 -16.90 -0.22 12.17
N SER A 103 -17.93 0.42 11.62
CA SER A 103 -19.04 -0.24 10.93
C SER A 103 -18.70 -0.66 9.49
N GLY A 104 -17.50 -0.37 9.00
CA GLY A 104 -17.10 -0.64 7.60
C GLY A 104 -17.72 0.31 6.57
N ARG A 105 -18.53 1.31 7.00
CA ARG A 105 -19.13 2.30 6.09
C ARG A 105 -18.13 3.40 5.79
N GLU A 106 -17.95 3.71 4.52
CA GLU A 106 -17.14 4.84 4.08
C GLU A 106 -17.86 6.16 4.35
N GLY A 107 -17.23 7.03 5.14
CA GLY A 107 -17.70 8.39 5.38
C GLY A 107 -17.08 9.41 4.41
N THR A 108 -17.38 10.69 4.62
CA THR A 108 -16.83 11.80 3.83
C THR A 108 -15.29 11.83 3.84
N ALA A 109 -14.67 11.44 4.94
CA ALA A 109 -13.20 11.35 5.05
C ALA A 109 -12.62 10.29 4.11
N ALA A 110 -13.27 9.13 3.98
CA ALA A 110 -12.84 8.07 3.06
C ALA A 110 -12.96 8.52 1.59
N ALA A 111 -14.07 9.19 1.23
CA ALA A 111 -14.24 9.75 -0.11
C ALA A 111 -13.15 10.77 -0.43
N GLY A 112 -12.84 11.67 0.50
CA GLY A 112 -11.74 12.64 0.34
C GLY A 112 -10.36 12.00 0.20
N ALA A 113 -10.08 10.93 0.96
CA ALA A 113 -8.83 10.18 0.83
C ALA A 113 -8.70 9.48 -0.52
N ARG A 114 -9.79 8.94 -1.07
CA ARG A 114 -9.81 8.33 -2.42
C ARG A 114 -9.57 9.34 -3.51
N GLU A 115 -10.23 10.50 -3.45
CA GLU A 115 -10.03 11.59 -4.40
C GLU A 115 -8.58 12.10 -4.35
N PHE A 116 -8.06 12.30 -3.15
CA PHE A 116 -6.67 12.69 -2.93
C PHE A 116 -5.70 11.66 -3.55
N ALA A 117 -5.92 10.38 -3.28
CA ALA A 117 -5.07 9.31 -3.80
C ALA A 117 -5.13 9.20 -5.33
N ALA A 118 -6.29 9.41 -5.95
CA ALA A 118 -6.45 9.38 -7.40
C ALA A 118 -5.72 10.55 -8.10
N ASP A 119 -5.83 11.78 -7.55
CA ASP A 119 -5.08 12.94 -8.05
C ASP A 119 -3.56 12.74 -7.86
N LEU A 120 -3.15 12.23 -6.69
CA LEU A 120 -1.75 11.94 -6.42
C LEU A 120 -1.19 10.88 -7.36
N ALA A 121 -1.95 9.82 -7.66
CA ALA A 121 -1.55 8.77 -8.60
C ALA A 121 -1.32 9.33 -10.03
N GLY A 122 -2.14 10.27 -10.46
CA GLY A 122 -1.94 10.96 -11.73
C GLY A 122 -0.62 11.76 -11.78
N ARG A 123 -0.28 12.42 -10.67
CA ARG A 123 0.94 13.23 -10.56
C ARG A 123 2.22 12.41 -10.44
N LEU A 124 2.12 11.22 -9.84
CA LEU A 124 3.28 10.36 -9.52
C LEU A 124 3.58 9.33 -10.59
N THR A 125 2.78 9.21 -11.63
CA THR A 125 3.02 8.22 -12.69
C THR A 125 4.48 8.27 -13.17
N PRO A 126 5.23 7.14 -13.21
CA PRO A 126 4.78 5.75 -13.06
C PRO A 126 4.79 5.17 -11.62
N VAL A 127 5.08 5.96 -10.59
CA VAL A 127 5.11 5.49 -9.20
C VAL A 127 3.69 5.13 -8.74
N PRO A 128 3.43 3.87 -8.34
CA PRO A 128 2.11 3.43 -7.92
C PRO A 128 1.69 4.08 -6.60
N VAL A 129 0.40 4.42 -6.50
CA VAL A 129 -0.26 4.86 -5.28
C VAL A 129 -1.22 3.77 -4.82
N ARG A 130 -1.23 3.47 -3.51
CA ARG A 130 -2.14 2.49 -2.90
C ARG A 130 -2.92 3.10 -1.75
N LEU A 131 -4.16 2.63 -1.59
CA LEU A 131 -4.98 2.91 -0.41
C LEU A 131 -4.86 1.75 0.58
N LEU A 132 -4.54 2.05 1.82
CA LEU A 132 -4.48 1.08 2.91
C LEU A 132 -5.51 1.46 3.98
N ASP A 133 -6.39 0.52 4.32
CA ASP A 133 -7.38 0.70 5.38
C ASP A 133 -6.69 0.88 6.74
N GLU A 134 -6.97 1.98 7.43
CA GLU A 134 -6.38 2.32 8.72
C GLU A 134 -6.72 1.32 9.85
N ARG A 135 -7.74 0.48 9.68
CA ARG A 135 -8.06 -0.59 10.64
C ARG A 135 -6.96 -1.66 10.74
N PHE A 136 -6.12 -1.79 9.72
CA PHE A 136 -4.95 -2.67 9.76
C PHE A 136 -3.77 -2.07 10.55
N THR A 137 -3.87 -0.80 10.94
CA THR A 137 -2.94 -0.18 11.86
C THR A 137 -3.49 -0.36 13.29
N THR A 138 -2.66 -0.83 14.21
CA THR A 138 -3.10 -1.16 15.57
C THR A 138 -3.81 0.05 16.20
N THR A 139 -5.12 -0.07 16.43
CA THR A 139 -6.04 0.99 16.92
C THR A 139 -5.55 1.68 18.20
N GLU A 140 -4.75 0.97 19.02
CA GLU A 140 -4.15 1.49 20.26
C GLU A 140 -3.09 2.56 20.01
N ALA A 141 -2.25 2.42 18.99
CA ALA A 141 -1.19 3.39 18.67
C ALA A 141 -1.79 4.71 18.15
N HIS A 142 -2.82 4.65 17.30
CA HIS A 142 -3.55 5.84 16.82
C HIS A 142 -4.34 6.55 17.93
N GLY A 143 -4.96 5.80 18.85
CA GLY A 143 -5.74 6.34 19.96
C GLY A 143 -4.88 7.03 21.02
N ALA A 144 -3.68 6.53 21.30
CA ALA A 144 -2.75 7.10 22.27
C ALA A 144 -2.18 8.45 21.79
N LEU A 145 -1.90 8.59 20.49
CA LEU A 145 -1.35 9.81 19.91
C LEU A 145 -2.34 10.97 19.84
N ARG A 146 -3.66 10.70 19.74
CA ARG A 146 -4.72 11.71 19.66
C ARG A 146 -5.14 12.32 21.02
N ARG A 147 -4.80 11.70 22.15
CA ARG A 147 -5.26 12.08 23.50
C ARG A 147 -4.36 13.09 24.26
N GLY A 148 -3.45 13.78 23.62
CA GLY A 148 -2.51 14.71 24.26
C GLY A 148 -3.02 16.14 24.37
N GLY A 149 -3.00 16.71 25.61
CA GLY A 149 -3.46 18.05 25.96
C GLY A 149 -2.53 19.21 25.57
N LYS A 150 -2.81 20.36 26.13
CA LYS A 150 -2.50 21.79 25.88
C LYS A 150 -1.20 22.30 25.19
N ASP A 151 -0.19 21.51 24.86
CA ASP A 151 0.94 21.95 24.01
C ASP A 151 0.76 21.52 22.55
N ALA A 152 -0.40 21.87 22.02
CA ALA A 152 -1.04 21.15 20.94
C ALA A 152 -0.39 21.32 19.54
N ARG A 153 0.38 22.37 19.26
CA ARG A 153 0.78 22.66 17.87
C ARG A 153 2.05 21.91 17.43
N ALA A 154 3.08 21.92 18.24
CA ALA A 154 4.31 21.17 17.95
C ALA A 154 4.09 19.65 18.10
N ARG A 155 3.34 19.25 19.13
CA ARG A 155 2.97 17.82 19.32
C ARG A 155 2.10 17.28 18.21
N ARG A 156 1.14 18.06 17.68
CA ARG A 156 0.29 17.61 16.56
C ARG A 156 1.08 17.31 15.28
N GLN A 157 2.15 18.04 15.00
CA GLN A 157 3.01 17.73 13.86
C GLN A 157 3.73 16.39 14.05
N VAL A 158 4.24 16.12 15.26
CA VAL A 158 4.87 14.83 15.59
C VAL A 158 3.84 13.69 15.49
N VAL A 159 2.62 13.92 15.95
CA VAL A 159 1.53 12.94 15.94
C VAL A 159 1.09 12.57 14.51
N ASP A 160 0.90 13.57 13.64
CA ASP A 160 0.44 13.32 12.27
C ASP A 160 1.50 12.55 11.46
N ALA A 161 2.78 12.89 11.58
CA ALA A 161 3.87 12.16 10.94
C ALA A 161 4.08 10.77 11.55
N ALA A 162 3.88 10.62 12.87
CA ALA A 162 3.93 9.32 13.54
C ALA A 162 2.78 8.40 13.10
N ALA A 163 1.57 8.95 12.89
CA ALA A 163 0.45 8.18 12.34
C ALA A 163 0.77 7.63 10.93
N ALA A 164 1.36 8.46 10.07
CA ALA A 164 1.84 8.02 8.77
C ALA A 164 2.93 6.93 8.88
N ALA A 165 3.81 7.01 9.88
CA ALA A 165 4.84 5.98 10.09
C ALA A 165 4.24 4.64 10.54
N ILE A 166 3.22 4.66 11.40
CA ILE A 166 2.49 3.45 11.80
C ILE A 166 1.80 2.81 10.59
N LEU A 167 1.15 3.62 9.76
CA LEU A 167 0.52 3.18 8.53
C LEU A 167 1.54 2.51 7.59
N LEU A 168 2.69 3.16 7.41
CA LEU A 168 3.76 2.63 6.57
C LEU A 168 4.32 1.33 7.12
N GLN A 169 4.55 1.25 8.43
CA GLN A 169 5.08 0.03 9.06
C GLN A 169 4.12 -1.15 8.85
N ALA A 170 2.81 -0.94 9.04
CA ALA A 170 1.81 -1.97 8.79
C ALA A 170 1.82 -2.47 7.33
N ALA A 171 2.04 -1.55 6.37
CA ALA A 171 2.17 -1.92 4.96
C ALA A 171 3.43 -2.76 4.69
N LEU A 172 4.58 -2.36 5.26
CA LEU A 172 5.85 -3.08 5.13
C LEU A 172 5.76 -4.47 5.75
N ASP A 173 5.17 -4.59 6.94
CA ASP A 173 4.99 -5.86 7.64
C ASP A 173 4.05 -6.80 6.87
N THR A 174 2.97 -6.25 6.31
CA THR A 174 2.05 -7.00 5.44
C THR A 174 2.75 -7.51 4.19
N GLU A 175 3.54 -6.67 3.51
CA GLU A 175 4.30 -7.09 2.33
C GLU A 175 5.31 -8.18 2.68
N ARG A 176 6.01 -8.04 3.81
CA ARG A 176 6.97 -9.04 4.28
C ARG A 176 6.30 -10.37 4.60
N ALA A 177 5.12 -10.33 5.21
CA ALA A 177 4.38 -11.54 5.57
C ALA A 177 3.74 -12.25 4.37
N THR A 178 3.31 -11.48 3.36
CA THR A 178 2.50 -12.00 2.24
C THR A 178 3.26 -12.09 0.91
N GLY A 179 4.43 -11.45 0.79
CA GLY A 179 5.17 -11.27 -0.45
C GLY A 179 4.47 -10.37 -1.47
N ARG A 180 3.42 -9.64 -1.07
CA ARG A 180 2.61 -8.79 -1.94
C ARG A 180 2.48 -7.39 -1.37
N PRO A 181 2.51 -6.32 -2.21
CA PRO A 181 2.26 -4.97 -1.76
C PRO A 181 0.92 -4.85 -1.02
N ALA A 182 0.93 -4.16 0.10
CA ALA A 182 -0.26 -3.92 0.91
C ALA A 182 -1.22 -2.92 0.25
N GLY A 183 -2.50 -3.06 0.53
CA GLY A 183 -3.53 -2.12 0.10
C GLY A 183 -3.97 -2.25 -1.36
N GLN A 184 -4.97 -1.44 -1.71
CA GLN A 184 -5.58 -1.41 -3.04
C GLN A 184 -4.82 -0.46 -3.95
N LEU A 185 -4.42 -0.91 -5.16
CA LEU A 185 -3.83 -0.05 -6.18
C LEU A 185 -4.87 0.98 -6.66
N VAL A 186 -4.44 2.24 -6.74
CA VAL A 186 -5.27 3.36 -7.21
C VAL A 186 -4.95 3.63 -8.68
N PRO A 187 -5.94 3.59 -9.58
CA PRO A 187 -5.72 4.00 -10.96
C PRO A 187 -5.41 5.51 -11.01
N PRO A 188 -4.56 5.97 -11.93
CA PRO A 188 -4.30 7.40 -12.11
C PRO A 188 -5.60 8.15 -12.40
N GLY A 189 -5.96 9.10 -11.55
CA GLY A 189 -7.05 10.05 -11.79
C GLY A 189 -6.63 11.13 -12.80
N ARG A 190 -7.62 11.88 -13.32
CA ARG A 190 -7.32 13.10 -14.06
C ARG A 190 -6.68 14.09 -13.09
N VAL A 191 -5.49 14.56 -13.42
CA VAL A 191 -4.85 15.64 -12.69
C VAL A 191 -5.73 16.88 -12.88
N SER A 192 -6.41 17.33 -11.83
CA SER A 192 -7.09 18.62 -11.87
C SER A 192 -6.03 19.70 -12.11
N PRO A 193 -6.12 20.50 -13.19
CA PRO A 193 -5.21 21.63 -13.36
C PRO A 193 -5.41 22.54 -12.16
N GLY A 194 -4.33 22.78 -11.42
CA GLY A 194 -4.34 23.76 -10.33
C GLY A 194 -4.90 25.05 -10.90
N ASN A 195 -5.94 25.58 -10.27
CA ASN A 195 -6.54 26.86 -10.65
C ASN A 195 -5.53 27.99 -10.39
N GLY A 196 -4.60 28.13 -11.31
CA GLY A 196 -3.48 29.09 -11.25
C GLY A 196 -3.18 29.59 -12.65
N ALA A 197 -4.12 30.35 -13.21
CA ALA A 197 -3.89 31.40 -14.20
C ALA A 197 -5.23 32.12 -14.43
N SER A 198 -5.51 33.11 -13.62
CA SER A 198 -6.29 34.27 -14.06
C SER A 198 -5.35 35.46 -13.94
N THR A 199 -4.95 35.91 -15.12
CA THR A 199 -4.32 37.18 -15.41
C THR A 199 -5.13 38.32 -14.84
#